data_9217be8a989e85baf763d15037f08b23
#
_entry.id   9217be8a989e85baf763d15037f08b23
#
_cell.length_a   1.000
_cell.length_b   1.000
_cell.length_c   1.000
_cell.angle_alpha   90.00
_cell.angle_beta   90.00
_cell.angle_gamma   90.00
#
_symmetry.space_group_name_H-M   'P 1'
#
loop_
_entity.id
_entity.type
_entity.pdbx_description
1 polymer ?
#
loop_
_entity_poly.entity_id
_entity_poly.type
_entity_poly.pdbx_seq_one_letter_code
_entity_poly.pdbx_strand_id
1 'polypeptide(L)'
;MPSLDNWIETPQEIIQKIYEKHGGSSPWEKEVDDYFTSRMENVEAWIPIPSLNEVPIKDLRHGQLVRFRGMFQDQLGPEMYGSGALIKNTSSGSQKNITGKFKDELSLGLDEEVIHWNSTKSRSCYYCVPVPGETPWVKQIFREKNKFPGVQPSRSLLVGKKRTFEEEQDDCEMMEEGESNKRPCPRTSNDVANATNGNLEKILNFPLPSSESIGCIVKIYSDDEIPLNDVMEVVGVLSFNTPGVLVDDEEPEEFQPPSSVVPRIHCIRTQKWEHNNPYLPSHGGQKWVEDTTAVTASSTSVRDELHGLFTEFFLGDSLAADYLLCHLLSRVYSRKDTLALGKLSLNLTNIPVDSVVFQESYPRVLFSLLERLVTKAHYLPMSLENLNTLRMIPKKDYQENRLIAGCLQLSSQTHLVLDETAMTEGQLVADGVRNVTAIGNIASWQKIEYDFNYHQVEFHTDIPVLILSERRSIVATDVNLPLRLNLQRGTPFSDLVNKLENDAELLVRMRNYLTVVRLLSFKLDDTMQEAVQRDFIQSRAPGQTN
;
A
#
# COMPACT_ATOMS: atom_id res chain seq x y z
N MET A 1 -41.86 8.86 6.18
CA MET A 1 -41.13 7.97 7.09
C MET A 1 -39.75 7.79 6.51
N PRO A 2 -38.64 8.06 7.20
CA PRO A 2 -37.34 7.71 6.69
C PRO A 2 -37.28 6.20 6.55
N SER A 3 -36.80 5.71 5.42
CA SER A 3 -36.65 4.29 5.14
C SER A 3 -35.74 3.67 6.22
N LEU A 4 -36.24 2.61 6.85
CA LEU A 4 -35.66 1.95 8.01
C LEU A 4 -34.29 1.27 7.80
N ASP A 5 -33.60 1.54 6.69
CA ASP A 5 -32.40 0.81 6.29
C ASP A 5 -31.28 1.71 5.74
N ASN A 6 -30.98 2.82 6.39
CA ASN A 6 -29.77 3.55 6.04
C ASN A 6 -28.55 3.03 6.85
N TRP A 7 -28.27 1.72 6.68
CA TRP A 7 -27.20 1.02 7.37
C TRP A 7 -25.80 1.60 7.12
N ILE A 8 -25.67 2.39 6.06
CA ILE A 8 -24.42 3.07 5.70
C ILE A 8 -24.27 4.38 6.49
N GLU A 9 -25.33 5.18 6.59
CA GLU A 9 -25.25 6.50 7.25
C GLU A 9 -25.37 6.42 8.79
N THR A 10 -26.15 5.47 9.32
CA THR A 10 -26.40 5.33 10.76
C THR A 10 -26.18 3.91 11.28
N PRO A 11 -25.00 3.29 11.03
CA PRO A 11 -24.73 1.91 11.47
C PRO A 11 -24.82 1.77 13.01
N GLN A 12 -24.42 2.80 13.74
CA GLN A 12 -24.41 2.77 15.20
C GLN A 12 -25.80 2.68 15.81
N GLU A 13 -26.84 3.26 15.19
CA GLU A 13 -28.23 3.10 15.64
C GLU A 13 -28.71 1.65 15.51
N ILE A 14 -28.30 0.98 14.44
CA ILE A 14 -28.62 -0.43 14.22
C ILE A 14 -27.94 -1.30 15.25
N ILE A 15 -26.65 -1.08 15.48
CA ILE A 15 -25.86 -1.79 16.50
C ILE A 15 -26.50 -1.61 17.87
N GLN A 16 -26.88 -0.38 18.22
CA GLN A 16 -27.53 -0.07 19.50
C GLN A 16 -28.89 -0.79 19.65
N LYS A 17 -29.73 -0.81 18.60
CA LYS A 17 -31.01 -1.52 18.61
C LYS A 17 -30.84 -3.03 18.81
N ILE A 18 -29.82 -3.63 18.16
CA ILE A 18 -29.51 -5.06 18.36
C ILE A 18 -29.04 -5.30 19.81
N TYR A 19 -28.20 -4.43 20.35
CA TYR A 19 -27.72 -4.50 21.73
C TYR A 19 -28.87 -4.41 22.76
N GLU A 20 -29.80 -3.45 22.58
CA GLU A 20 -30.96 -3.27 23.42
C GLU A 20 -31.94 -4.47 23.39
N LYS A 21 -32.14 -5.05 22.20
CA LYS A 21 -32.96 -6.26 22.00
C LYS A 21 -32.47 -7.44 22.84
N HIS A 22 -31.16 -7.56 23.04
CA HIS A 22 -30.54 -8.60 23.85
C HIS A 22 -30.28 -8.19 25.31
N GLY A 23 -30.71 -6.99 25.74
CA GLY A 23 -30.47 -6.49 27.08
C GLY A 23 -29.01 -6.40 27.48
N GLY A 24 -28.11 -6.29 26.51
CA GLY A 24 -26.65 -6.23 26.71
C GLY A 24 -25.96 -7.58 26.97
N SER A 25 -26.68 -8.70 26.89
CA SER A 25 -26.11 -10.05 27.06
C SER A 25 -25.83 -10.75 25.73
N SER A 26 -24.74 -11.55 25.70
CA SER A 26 -24.40 -12.39 24.53
C SER A 26 -25.63 -13.22 24.05
N PRO A 27 -25.91 -13.33 22.72
CA PRO A 27 -24.97 -13.23 21.58
C PRO A 27 -25.18 -12.02 20.64
N TRP A 28 -25.48 -10.82 21.17
CA TRP A 28 -25.76 -9.64 20.35
C TRP A 28 -24.60 -9.30 19.36
N GLU A 29 -23.36 -9.54 19.75
CA GLU A 29 -22.19 -9.28 18.88
C GLU A 29 -22.26 -10.11 17.61
N LYS A 30 -22.65 -11.39 17.73
CA LYS A 30 -22.82 -12.27 16.58
C LYS A 30 -23.99 -11.81 15.68
N GLU A 31 -25.11 -11.34 16.25
CA GLU A 31 -26.23 -10.82 15.45
C GLU A 31 -25.81 -9.55 14.68
N VAL A 32 -24.93 -8.70 15.25
CA VAL A 32 -24.35 -7.55 14.54
C VAL A 32 -23.48 -8.03 13.39
N ASP A 33 -22.60 -8.99 13.62
CA ASP A 33 -21.72 -9.53 12.59
C ASP A 33 -22.52 -10.19 11.44
N ASP A 34 -23.53 -11.00 11.78
CA ASP A 34 -24.43 -11.65 10.82
C ASP A 34 -25.24 -10.60 10.02
N TYR A 35 -25.70 -9.53 10.68
CA TYR A 35 -26.45 -8.44 10.03
C TYR A 35 -25.63 -7.73 8.96
N PHE A 36 -24.41 -7.34 9.29
CA PHE A 36 -23.54 -6.64 8.34
C PHE A 36 -22.95 -7.60 7.29
N THR A 37 -22.60 -8.82 7.67
CA THR A 37 -22.08 -9.84 6.74
C THR A 37 -23.09 -10.18 5.65
N SER A 38 -24.35 -10.43 6.02
CA SER A 38 -25.40 -10.74 5.04
C SER A 38 -25.63 -9.63 4.01
N ARG A 39 -25.47 -8.37 4.41
CA ARG A 39 -25.57 -7.20 3.50
C ARG A 39 -24.33 -7.03 2.62
N MET A 40 -23.19 -7.52 3.08
CA MET A 40 -21.89 -7.39 2.40
C MET A 40 -21.46 -8.69 1.67
N GLU A 41 -22.32 -9.70 1.58
CA GLU A 41 -22.03 -10.94 0.84
C GLU A 41 -21.81 -10.68 -0.66
N ASN A 42 -22.54 -9.73 -1.23
CA ASN A 42 -22.38 -9.34 -2.61
C ASN A 42 -21.43 -8.15 -2.73
N VAL A 43 -20.42 -8.26 -3.61
CA VAL A 43 -19.46 -7.19 -3.91
C VAL A 43 -20.18 -5.91 -4.39
N GLU A 44 -21.30 -6.03 -5.07
CA GLU A 44 -22.10 -4.87 -5.50
C GLU A 44 -22.67 -4.07 -4.32
N ALA A 45 -22.88 -4.70 -3.17
CA ALA A 45 -23.33 -4.02 -1.95
C ALA A 45 -22.27 -3.15 -1.30
N TRP A 46 -20.98 -3.33 -1.66
CA TRP A 46 -19.87 -2.50 -1.17
C TRP A 46 -19.74 -1.18 -1.95
N ILE A 47 -20.22 -1.14 -3.20
CA ILE A 47 -20.14 0.04 -4.06
C ILE A 47 -20.74 1.30 -3.39
N PRO A 48 -21.90 1.24 -2.70
CA PRO A 48 -22.48 2.40 -2.03
C PRO A 48 -21.71 2.86 -0.79
N ILE A 49 -20.78 2.04 -0.23
CA ILE A 49 -20.00 2.42 0.94
C ILE A 49 -18.86 3.35 0.48
N PRO A 50 -18.76 4.60 0.99
CA PRO A 50 -17.70 5.52 0.58
C PRO A 50 -16.31 4.95 0.90
N SER A 51 -15.39 5.08 -0.06
CA SER A 51 -14.01 4.68 0.13
C SER A 51 -13.16 5.85 0.62
N LEU A 52 -12.47 5.66 1.73
CA LEU A 52 -11.53 6.64 2.28
C LEU A 52 -10.31 6.87 1.36
N ASN A 53 -10.03 5.93 0.44
CA ASN A 53 -8.96 6.09 -0.54
C ASN A 53 -9.31 7.11 -1.65
N GLU A 54 -10.59 7.28 -1.97
CA GLU A 54 -11.04 8.09 -3.11
C GLU A 54 -11.85 9.33 -2.71
N VAL A 55 -12.55 9.28 -1.55
CA VAL A 55 -13.40 10.36 -1.08
C VAL A 55 -12.64 11.23 -0.08
N PRO A 56 -12.55 12.56 -0.30
CA PRO A 56 -11.90 13.46 0.65
C PRO A 56 -12.57 13.41 2.03
N ILE A 57 -11.77 13.46 3.10
CA ILE A 57 -12.26 13.39 4.50
C ILE A 57 -13.38 14.41 4.78
N LYS A 58 -13.25 15.62 4.22
CA LYS A 58 -14.24 16.70 4.41
C LYS A 58 -15.64 16.39 3.89
N ASP A 59 -15.74 15.43 2.95
CA ASP A 59 -17.00 15.01 2.34
C ASP A 59 -17.60 13.78 3.04
N LEU A 60 -16.90 13.26 4.05
CA LEU A 60 -17.32 12.12 4.88
C LEU A 60 -17.89 12.59 6.21
N ARG A 61 -18.84 11.81 6.76
CA ARG A 61 -19.49 12.12 8.02
C ARG A 61 -18.99 11.23 9.15
N HIS A 62 -18.83 11.82 10.32
CA HIS A 62 -18.58 11.03 11.55
C HIS A 62 -19.73 10.04 11.79
N GLY A 63 -19.38 8.82 12.15
CA GLY A 63 -20.36 7.76 12.48
C GLY A 63 -20.91 6.99 11.27
N GLN A 64 -20.60 7.37 10.02
CA GLN A 64 -21.01 6.59 8.86
C GLN A 64 -20.09 5.41 8.59
N LEU A 65 -20.58 4.41 7.84
CA LEU A 65 -19.73 3.36 7.30
C LEU A 65 -18.82 3.91 6.21
N VAL A 66 -17.58 3.48 6.26
CA VAL A 66 -16.57 3.70 5.23
C VAL A 66 -15.82 2.41 4.96
N ARG A 67 -15.19 2.34 3.80
CA ARG A 67 -14.21 1.31 3.50
C ARG A 67 -12.84 1.94 3.25
N PHE A 68 -11.83 1.17 3.55
CA PHE A 68 -10.44 1.54 3.31
C PHE A 68 -9.65 0.32 2.83
N ARG A 69 -8.92 0.47 1.74
CA ARG A 69 -8.01 -0.53 1.22
C ARG A 69 -6.59 -0.06 1.42
N GLY A 70 -5.81 -0.81 2.18
CA GLY A 70 -4.45 -0.42 2.52
C GLY A 70 -3.61 -1.56 3.08
N MET A 71 -2.35 -1.25 3.34
CA MET A 71 -1.40 -2.13 3.98
C MET A 71 -1.38 -1.85 5.49
N PHE A 72 -1.45 -2.90 6.29
CA PHE A 72 -1.28 -2.83 7.75
C PHE A 72 0.22 -2.67 8.05
N GLN A 73 0.61 -1.46 8.40
CA GLN A 73 2.01 -1.06 8.53
C GLN A 73 2.60 -1.27 9.91
N ASP A 74 1.83 -0.93 10.95
CA ASP A 74 2.27 -0.98 12.35
C ASP A 74 1.13 -1.44 13.25
N GLN A 75 1.48 -2.19 14.29
CA GLN A 75 0.58 -2.53 15.37
C GLN A 75 0.85 -1.59 16.54
N LEU A 76 -0.11 -0.74 16.83
CA LEU A 76 -0.07 0.16 17.96
C LEU A 76 -0.44 -0.58 19.26
N GLY A 77 -0.28 0.07 20.39
CA GLY A 77 -0.74 -0.46 21.68
C GLY A 77 -2.23 -0.82 21.66
N PRO A 78 -2.66 -1.85 22.43
CA PRO A 78 -4.07 -2.16 22.58
C PRO A 78 -4.78 -1.07 23.37
N GLU A 79 -5.99 -0.70 22.96
CA GLU A 79 -6.82 0.26 23.68
C GLU A 79 -7.91 -0.45 24.50
N MET A 80 -8.12 0.01 25.73
CA MET A 80 -9.25 -0.42 26.55
C MET A 80 -10.51 0.38 26.20
N TYR A 81 -11.66 -0.27 26.14
CA TYR A 81 -12.95 0.40 25.91
C TYR A 81 -14.06 -0.21 26.77
N GLY A 82 -15.01 0.61 27.18
CA GLY A 82 -16.22 0.13 27.85
C GLY A 82 -17.15 -0.54 26.84
N SER A 83 -17.32 -1.86 26.92
CA SER A 83 -18.13 -2.60 25.96
C SER A 83 -19.64 -2.43 26.18
N GLY A 84 -20.05 -2.07 27.40
CA GLY A 84 -21.42 -1.76 27.74
C GLY A 84 -21.51 -0.92 29.02
N ALA A 85 -22.46 -0.01 29.06
CA ALA A 85 -22.73 0.83 30.22
C ALA A 85 -24.22 0.97 30.49
N LEU A 86 -24.57 1.07 31.76
CA LEU A 86 -25.90 1.47 32.23
C LEU A 86 -25.89 2.98 32.44
N ILE A 87 -26.72 3.69 31.71
CA ILE A 87 -26.90 5.13 31.87
C ILE A 87 -28.25 5.45 32.45
N LYS A 88 -28.30 6.55 33.18
CA LYS A 88 -29.53 7.11 33.78
C LYS A 88 -29.74 8.51 33.25
N ASN A 89 -30.95 8.80 32.83
CA ASN A 89 -31.38 10.16 32.60
C ASN A 89 -31.71 10.82 33.91
N THR A 90 -31.01 11.90 34.26
CA THR A 90 -31.16 12.60 35.53
C THR A 90 -32.52 13.31 35.67
N SER A 91 -33.10 13.77 34.55
CA SER A 91 -34.37 14.48 34.52
C SER A 91 -35.57 13.52 34.58
N SER A 92 -35.55 12.37 33.91
CA SER A 92 -36.67 11.42 33.87
C SER A 92 -36.51 10.23 34.81
N GLY A 93 -35.29 9.99 35.33
CA GLY A 93 -34.97 8.82 36.13
C GLY A 93 -34.93 7.50 35.36
N SER A 94 -35.16 7.53 34.04
CA SER A 94 -35.14 6.33 33.19
C SER A 94 -33.70 5.79 33.02
N GLN A 95 -33.59 4.46 32.99
CA GLN A 95 -32.32 3.78 32.79
C GLN A 95 -32.32 3.07 31.42
N LYS A 96 -31.20 3.10 30.71
CA LYS A 96 -31.01 2.34 29.48
C LYS A 96 -29.58 1.76 29.39
N ASN A 97 -29.46 0.61 28.75
CA ASN A 97 -28.15 0.02 28.44
C ASN A 97 -27.66 0.55 27.10
N ILE A 98 -26.40 0.99 27.05
CA ILE A 98 -25.74 1.40 25.81
C ILE A 98 -24.45 0.59 25.58
N THR A 99 -24.10 0.38 24.32
CA THR A 99 -22.82 -0.21 23.96
C THR A 99 -21.80 0.85 23.55
N GLY A 100 -20.55 0.68 24.02
CA GLY A 100 -19.40 1.44 23.56
C GLY A 100 -18.61 0.76 22.44
N LYS A 101 -19.04 -0.44 22.01
CA LYS A 101 -18.38 -1.13 20.87
C LYS A 101 -18.59 -0.31 19.59
N PHE A 102 -17.57 -0.23 18.76
CA PHE A 102 -17.50 0.56 17.53
C PHE A 102 -17.62 2.09 17.73
N LYS A 103 -17.19 2.57 18.89
CA LYS A 103 -17.13 4.01 19.25
C LYS A 103 -15.83 4.32 19.98
N ASP A 104 -15.40 5.57 19.94
CA ASP A 104 -14.33 6.07 20.81
C ASP A 104 -14.89 6.55 22.14
N GLU A 105 -16.03 7.25 22.09
CA GLU A 105 -16.71 7.81 23.26
C GLU A 105 -18.18 7.45 23.26
N LEU A 106 -18.76 7.38 24.44
CA LEU A 106 -20.21 7.26 24.59
C LEU A 106 -20.86 8.62 24.32
N SER A 107 -21.77 8.67 23.36
CA SER A 107 -22.59 9.84 23.12
C SER A 107 -23.65 9.92 24.21
N LEU A 108 -23.39 10.69 25.26
CA LEU A 108 -24.33 10.96 26.35
C LEU A 108 -25.13 12.22 26.05
N GLY A 109 -26.45 12.21 26.36
CA GLY A 109 -27.27 13.41 26.36
C GLY A 109 -26.88 14.34 27.50
N LEU A 110 -27.31 15.62 27.43
CA LEU A 110 -27.00 16.63 28.45
C LEU A 110 -27.46 16.21 29.87
N ASP A 111 -28.53 15.40 29.97
CA ASP A 111 -29.11 14.91 31.20
C ASP A 111 -28.81 13.43 31.48
N GLU A 112 -27.81 12.85 30.81
CA GLU A 112 -27.47 11.43 30.94
C GLU A 112 -26.14 11.25 31.67
N GLU A 113 -26.12 10.37 32.66
CA GLU A 113 -24.93 9.99 33.42
C GLU A 113 -24.71 8.48 33.38
N VAL A 114 -23.45 8.06 33.30
CA VAL A 114 -23.06 6.64 33.41
C VAL A 114 -23.13 6.24 34.87
N ILE A 115 -24.03 5.31 35.19
CA ILE A 115 -24.14 4.75 36.55
C ILE A 115 -23.05 3.70 36.75
N HIS A 116 -22.91 2.81 35.77
CA HIS A 116 -22.05 1.65 35.90
C HIS A 116 -21.57 1.16 34.51
N TRP A 117 -20.29 0.80 34.43
CA TRP A 117 -19.73 0.09 33.30
C TRP A 117 -19.94 -1.42 33.48
N ASN A 118 -20.68 -2.06 32.58
CA ASN A 118 -20.98 -3.49 32.68
C ASN A 118 -19.74 -4.34 32.44
N SER A 119 -18.90 -3.93 31.49
CA SER A 119 -17.65 -4.61 31.17
C SER A 119 -16.69 -3.71 30.40
N THR A 120 -15.41 -3.96 30.59
CA THR A 120 -14.31 -3.35 29.85
C THR A 120 -13.64 -4.44 29.04
N LYS A 121 -13.37 -4.18 27.77
CA LYS A 121 -12.69 -5.08 26.84
C LYS A 121 -11.52 -4.35 26.18
N SER A 122 -10.61 -5.12 25.63
CA SER A 122 -9.50 -4.61 24.82
C SER A 122 -9.84 -4.65 23.32
N ARG A 123 -9.24 -3.74 22.54
CA ARG A 123 -9.27 -3.74 21.09
C ARG A 123 -7.88 -3.50 20.55
N SER A 124 -7.54 -4.19 19.47
CA SER A 124 -6.26 -4.02 18.78
C SER A 124 -6.31 -2.82 17.85
N CYS A 125 -5.25 -2.01 17.84
CA CYS A 125 -5.12 -0.83 17.00
C CYS A 125 -3.98 -1.02 15.99
N TYR A 126 -4.27 -0.73 14.73
CA TYR A 126 -3.29 -0.82 13.65
C TYR A 126 -3.22 0.48 12.87
N TYR A 127 -2.01 0.94 12.60
CA TYR A 127 -1.81 2.00 11.64
C TYR A 127 -1.76 1.42 10.23
N CYS A 128 -2.63 1.92 9.37
CA CYS A 128 -2.81 1.43 8.01
C CYS A 128 -2.50 2.54 7.01
N VAL A 129 -1.77 2.19 5.98
CA VAL A 129 -1.33 3.11 4.92
C VAL A 129 -1.90 2.68 3.57
N PRO A 130 -2.05 3.60 2.62
CA PRO A 130 -2.37 3.23 1.24
C PRO A 130 -1.37 2.20 0.72
N VAL A 131 -1.80 1.36 -0.21
CA VAL A 131 -0.95 0.28 -0.74
C VAL A 131 0.33 0.85 -1.33
N PRO A 132 1.52 0.59 -0.75
CA PRO A 132 2.77 1.15 -1.25
C PRO A 132 3.08 0.64 -2.66
N GLY A 133 3.55 1.54 -3.54
CA GLY A 133 3.91 1.18 -4.91
C GLY A 133 2.73 0.83 -5.82
N GLU A 134 1.49 1.09 -5.41
CA GLU A 134 0.32 0.91 -6.27
C GLU A 134 0.43 1.77 -7.53
N THR A 135 0.28 1.13 -8.70
CA THR A 135 0.48 1.80 -9.99
C THR A 135 -0.65 2.77 -10.36
N PRO A 136 -0.39 3.80 -11.18
CA PRO A 136 -1.37 4.82 -11.53
C PRO A 136 -2.66 4.27 -12.15
N TRP A 137 -2.56 3.26 -13.02
CA TRP A 137 -3.73 2.67 -13.66
C TRP A 137 -4.64 1.94 -12.67
N VAL A 138 -4.08 1.29 -11.64
CA VAL A 138 -4.85 0.63 -10.58
C VAL A 138 -5.63 1.67 -9.79
N LYS A 139 -4.96 2.75 -9.36
CA LYS A 139 -5.61 3.88 -8.66
C LYS A 139 -6.72 4.49 -9.49
N GLN A 140 -6.48 4.69 -10.80
CA GLN A 140 -7.47 5.25 -11.71
C GLN A 140 -8.71 4.37 -11.82
N ILE A 141 -8.55 3.06 -12.03
CA ILE A 141 -9.68 2.13 -12.16
C ILE A 141 -10.49 2.03 -10.86
N PHE A 142 -9.84 2.02 -9.69
CA PHE A 142 -10.56 2.06 -8.41
C PHE A 142 -11.33 3.38 -8.25
N ARG A 143 -10.74 4.52 -8.59
CA ARG A 143 -11.46 5.82 -8.60
C ARG A 143 -12.68 5.80 -9.54
N GLU A 144 -12.55 5.19 -10.71
CA GLU A 144 -13.65 5.09 -11.68
C GLU A 144 -14.77 4.17 -11.19
N LYS A 145 -14.44 3.02 -10.61
CA LYS A 145 -15.40 2.07 -10.04
C LYS A 145 -16.14 2.63 -8.82
N ASN A 146 -15.47 3.48 -8.06
CA ASN A 146 -15.97 4.02 -6.79
C ASN A 146 -16.54 5.44 -6.94
N LYS A 147 -16.83 5.90 -8.17
CA LYS A 147 -17.46 7.22 -8.38
C LYS A 147 -18.83 7.26 -7.75
N PHE A 148 -18.97 8.01 -6.67
CA PHE A 148 -20.25 8.34 -6.08
C PHE A 148 -21.03 9.30 -7.00
N PRO A 149 -22.31 9.04 -7.31
CA PRO A 149 -23.15 10.02 -8.01
C PRO A 149 -23.32 11.25 -7.11
N GLY A 150 -22.70 12.36 -7.47
CA GLY A 150 -22.85 13.65 -6.78
C GLY A 150 -21.56 14.28 -6.24
N VAL A 151 -20.46 13.54 -6.17
CA VAL A 151 -19.16 14.13 -5.80
C VAL A 151 -18.40 14.49 -7.08
N GLN A 152 -18.26 15.78 -7.37
CA GLN A 152 -17.35 16.23 -8.43
C GLN A 152 -15.91 15.93 -7.97
N PRO A 153 -15.06 15.36 -8.85
CA PRO A 153 -13.66 15.14 -8.52
C PRO A 153 -13.04 16.49 -8.15
N SER A 154 -12.59 16.62 -6.91
CA SER A 154 -11.84 17.79 -6.46
C SER A 154 -10.62 17.91 -7.36
N ARG A 155 -10.55 18.95 -8.18
CA ARG A 155 -9.35 19.31 -8.93
C ARG A 155 -8.21 19.38 -7.92
N SER A 156 -7.14 18.65 -8.21
CA SER A 156 -5.91 18.58 -7.44
C SER A 156 -5.53 19.91 -6.79
N LEU A 157 -5.33 19.87 -5.48
CA LEU A 157 -4.80 20.99 -4.68
C LEU A 157 -3.28 21.14 -4.86
N LEU A 158 -2.73 20.81 -6.00
CA LEU A 158 -1.31 20.98 -6.28
C LEU A 158 -1.12 21.36 -7.75
N VAL A 159 -1.15 22.60 -8.05
CA VAL A 159 -0.18 23.37 -8.85
C VAL A 159 -0.54 24.83 -8.67
N GLY A 160 0.18 25.51 -7.80
CA GLY A 160 0.24 26.97 -7.80
C GLY A 160 0.77 27.45 -9.14
N LYS A 161 -0.12 27.70 -10.10
CA LYS A 161 0.21 28.53 -11.25
C LYS A 161 0.65 29.87 -10.71
N LYS A 162 1.93 30.17 -10.83
CA LYS A 162 2.44 31.54 -10.76
C LYS A 162 1.57 32.40 -11.65
N ARG A 163 0.72 33.25 -11.06
CA ARG A 163 0.20 34.41 -11.75
C ARG A 163 1.33 35.42 -11.80
N THR A 164 1.80 35.70 -12.98
CA THR A 164 2.61 36.91 -13.29
C THR A 164 1.79 38.11 -12.88
N PHE A 165 2.27 38.83 -11.89
CA PHE A 165 1.78 40.16 -11.55
C PHE A 165 2.41 41.10 -12.57
N GLU A 166 1.59 41.72 -13.41
CA GLU A 166 1.95 42.88 -14.19
C GLU A 166 2.04 44.09 -13.25
N GLU A 167 3.13 44.84 -13.44
CA GLU A 167 3.46 46.05 -12.70
C GLU A 167 2.37 47.11 -12.94
N GLU A 168 1.76 47.62 -11.88
CA GLU A 168 1.26 48.98 -11.83
C GLU A 168 2.13 49.77 -10.86
N GLN A 169 2.89 50.72 -11.43
CA GLN A 169 3.57 51.78 -10.73
C GLN A 169 2.51 52.76 -10.21
N ASP A 170 2.59 53.11 -8.94
CA ASP A 170 2.15 54.39 -8.46
C ASP A 170 3.05 54.90 -7.34
N ASP A 171 3.57 56.06 -7.59
CA ASP A 171 4.44 56.90 -6.76
C ASP A 171 3.76 57.28 -5.43
N CYS A 172 4.46 57.27 -4.33
CA CYS A 172 4.35 58.30 -3.28
C CYS A 172 5.54 58.35 -2.32
N GLU A 173 5.93 59.53 -2.08
CA GLU A 173 7.10 60.13 -1.51
C GLU A 173 7.53 59.77 -0.09
N MET A 174 8.81 59.99 0.14
CA MET A 174 9.60 59.97 1.38
C MET A 174 8.97 60.73 2.55
N MET A 175 9.19 60.21 3.77
CA MET A 175 9.61 60.97 4.94
C MET A 175 10.42 60.10 5.92
N GLU A 176 11.47 60.72 6.43
CA GLU A 176 12.57 60.21 7.27
C GLU A 176 12.22 60.06 8.77
N GLU A 177 13.07 59.26 9.42
CA GLU A 177 13.52 59.32 10.81
C GLU A 177 12.74 58.60 11.92
N GLY A 178 13.44 57.68 12.55
CA GLY A 178 13.12 57.16 13.88
C GLY A 178 13.74 55.81 14.22
N GLU A 179 14.83 55.85 15.00
CA GLU A 179 15.66 54.72 15.45
C GLU A 179 14.95 53.60 16.22
N SER A 180 15.58 52.44 16.10
CA SER A 180 15.73 51.34 17.06
C SER A 180 14.59 50.34 17.29
N ASN A 181 14.90 49.14 16.96
CA ASN A 181 14.75 47.85 17.64
C ASN A 181 14.61 46.71 16.61
N LYS A 182 15.72 46.00 16.42
CA LYS A 182 15.76 44.76 15.63
C LYS A 182 14.86 43.71 16.25
N ARG A 183 13.70 43.48 15.66
CA ARG A 183 12.97 42.22 15.75
C ARG A 183 13.31 41.36 14.55
N PRO A 184 13.45 40.04 14.69
CA PRO A 184 13.82 39.16 13.58
C PRO A 184 12.75 39.19 12.50
N CYS A 185 13.16 39.29 11.23
CA CYS A 185 12.33 39.22 10.05
C CYS A 185 11.44 37.96 10.03
N PRO A 186 10.21 38.05 9.54
CA PRO A 186 9.37 36.89 9.31
C PRO A 186 10.04 36.01 8.23
N ARG A 187 10.12 34.70 8.54
CA ARG A 187 10.52 33.67 7.58
C ARG A 187 9.64 33.75 6.35
N THR A 188 10.22 33.63 5.17
CA THR A 188 9.52 33.66 3.89
C THR A 188 8.43 32.60 3.84
N SER A 189 7.34 32.88 3.09
CA SER A 189 6.18 31.98 2.95
C SER A 189 6.55 30.57 2.45
N ASN A 190 7.68 30.41 1.78
CA ASN A 190 8.21 29.12 1.34
C ASN A 190 8.77 28.29 2.50
N ASP A 191 9.39 28.90 3.51
CA ASP A 191 9.94 28.19 4.67
C ASP A 191 8.84 27.66 5.58
N VAL A 192 7.72 28.38 5.68
CA VAL A 192 6.53 27.93 6.45
C VAL A 192 5.81 26.77 5.72
N ALA A 193 5.71 26.82 4.39
CA ALA A 193 5.10 25.76 3.61
C ALA A 193 5.95 24.46 3.66
N ASN A 194 7.27 24.58 3.57
CA ASN A 194 8.17 23.43 3.68
C ASN A 194 8.20 22.86 5.10
N ALA A 195 8.12 23.69 6.13
CA ALA A 195 8.05 23.23 7.52
C ALA A 195 6.72 22.50 7.83
N THR A 196 5.61 22.92 7.25
CA THR A 196 4.30 22.24 7.38
C THR A 196 4.27 20.91 6.63
N ASN A 197 4.85 20.84 5.42
CA ASN A 197 4.92 19.60 4.65
C ASN A 197 5.82 18.56 5.33
N GLY A 198 6.99 18.93 5.81
CA GLY A 198 7.90 18.01 6.50
C GLY A 198 7.32 17.47 7.81
N ASN A 199 6.44 18.22 8.48
CA ASN A 199 5.76 17.75 9.68
C ASN A 199 4.62 16.77 9.33
N LEU A 200 3.92 17.01 8.22
CA LEU A 200 2.88 16.11 7.73
C LEU A 200 3.43 14.75 7.28
N GLU A 201 4.55 14.73 6.56
CA GLU A 201 5.23 13.49 6.16
C GLU A 201 5.67 12.65 7.35
N LYS A 202 6.17 13.29 8.42
CA LYS A 202 6.52 12.59 9.67
C LYS A 202 5.29 11.98 10.35
N ILE A 203 4.15 12.68 10.35
CA ILE A 203 2.89 12.17 10.92
C ILE A 203 2.39 10.99 10.08
N LEU A 204 2.34 11.13 8.76
CA LEU A 204 1.83 10.10 7.87
C LEU A 204 2.74 8.88 7.78
N ASN A 205 4.06 9.04 7.94
CA ASN A 205 5.02 7.95 8.05
C ASN A 205 4.84 6.85 6.98
N PHE A 206 4.60 7.24 5.72
CA PHE A 206 4.41 6.30 4.61
C PHE A 206 5.74 5.69 4.18
N PRO A 207 5.80 4.38 3.84
CA PRO A 207 7.00 3.76 3.29
C PRO A 207 7.49 4.42 2.00
N LEU A 208 6.55 4.81 1.15
CA LEU A 208 6.82 5.51 -0.11
C LEU A 208 6.06 6.84 -0.12
N PRO A 209 6.67 7.93 -0.61
CA PRO A 209 6.02 9.23 -0.69
C PRO A 209 4.71 9.16 -1.48
N SER A 210 3.65 9.75 -0.94
CA SER A 210 2.37 9.87 -1.61
C SER A 210 1.70 11.18 -1.19
N SER A 211 1.45 12.05 -2.17
CA SER A 211 0.89 13.39 -1.93
C SER A 211 -0.65 13.43 -1.82
N GLU A 212 -1.33 12.39 -2.30
CA GLU A 212 -2.80 12.38 -2.42
C GLU A 212 -3.46 11.31 -1.53
N SER A 213 -2.68 10.64 -0.69
CA SER A 213 -3.15 9.47 0.05
C SER A 213 -3.28 9.75 1.53
N ILE A 214 -4.22 9.06 2.16
CA ILE A 214 -4.56 9.20 3.58
C ILE A 214 -4.27 7.87 4.27
N GLY A 215 -3.58 7.92 5.41
CA GLY A 215 -3.50 6.78 6.33
C GLY A 215 -4.67 6.81 7.33
N CYS A 216 -4.94 5.70 7.98
CA CYS A 216 -5.95 5.63 9.04
C CYS A 216 -5.51 4.69 10.17
N ILE A 217 -6.09 4.87 11.35
CA ILE A 217 -5.99 3.91 12.44
C ILE A 217 -7.22 3.01 12.39
N VAL A 218 -6.99 1.70 12.26
CA VAL A 218 -8.04 0.68 12.25
C VAL A 218 -8.10 0.03 13.63
N LYS A 219 -9.29 0.07 14.26
CA LYS A 219 -9.55 -0.51 15.56
C LYS A 219 -10.33 -1.81 15.41
N ILE A 220 -9.72 -2.93 15.81
CA ILE A 220 -10.23 -4.30 15.61
C ILE A 220 -10.70 -4.87 16.93
N TYR A 221 -11.88 -5.47 16.91
CA TYR A 221 -12.59 -5.96 18.08
C TYR A 221 -12.60 -7.50 18.19
N SER A 222 -12.04 -8.19 17.22
CA SER A 222 -11.78 -9.63 17.29
C SER A 222 -10.39 -9.91 17.83
N ASP A 223 -10.20 -11.14 18.32
CA ASP A 223 -8.89 -11.61 18.80
C ASP A 223 -7.97 -12.06 17.64
N ASP A 224 -8.39 -11.84 16.38
CA ASP A 224 -7.58 -12.20 15.21
C ASP A 224 -6.39 -11.27 15.07
N GLU A 225 -5.20 -11.84 15.02
CA GLU A 225 -3.98 -11.10 14.69
C GLU A 225 -3.87 -10.92 13.17
N ILE A 226 -3.70 -9.68 12.74
CA ILE A 226 -3.47 -9.35 11.33
C ILE A 226 -1.97 -9.22 11.10
N PRO A 227 -1.39 -10.00 10.17
CA PRO A 227 0.02 -9.90 9.85
C PRO A 227 0.36 -8.52 9.27
N LEU A 228 1.48 -7.95 9.71
CA LEU A 228 2.00 -6.71 9.14
C LEU A 228 2.37 -6.90 7.66
N ASN A 229 2.24 -5.82 6.90
CA ASN A 229 2.46 -5.72 5.46
C ASN A 229 1.42 -6.45 4.58
N ASP A 230 0.39 -7.08 5.16
CA ASP A 230 -0.74 -7.58 4.40
C ASP A 230 -1.61 -6.42 3.88
N VAL A 231 -2.12 -6.60 2.65
CA VAL A 231 -3.10 -5.69 2.07
C VAL A 231 -4.49 -6.19 2.42
N MET A 232 -5.24 -5.33 3.10
CA MET A 232 -6.59 -5.63 3.55
C MET A 232 -7.57 -4.57 3.04
N GLU A 233 -8.81 -4.97 2.81
CA GLU A 233 -9.93 -4.06 2.76
C GLU A 233 -10.69 -4.12 4.07
N VAL A 234 -10.93 -2.96 4.65
CA VAL A 234 -11.61 -2.77 5.93
C VAL A 234 -12.90 -2.03 5.69
N VAL A 235 -13.99 -2.52 6.27
CA VAL A 235 -15.27 -1.80 6.35
C VAL A 235 -15.57 -1.55 7.82
N GLY A 236 -15.87 -0.31 8.17
CA GLY A 236 -16.13 0.05 9.56
C GLY A 236 -16.72 1.44 9.71
N VAL A 237 -16.98 1.81 10.95
CA VAL A 237 -17.55 3.10 11.35
C VAL A 237 -16.45 4.13 11.43
N LEU A 238 -16.60 5.23 10.70
CA LEU A 238 -15.64 6.34 10.67
C LEU A 238 -15.76 7.18 11.95
N SER A 239 -14.62 7.44 12.59
CA SER A 239 -14.52 8.35 13.73
C SER A 239 -13.48 9.45 13.50
N PHE A 240 -13.87 10.68 13.84
CA PHE A 240 -12.98 11.85 13.91
C PHE A 240 -12.68 12.27 15.35
N ASN A 241 -13.18 11.54 16.34
CA ASN A 241 -12.86 11.82 17.72
C ASN A 241 -11.45 11.34 18.06
N THR A 242 -10.72 12.15 18.81
CA THR A 242 -9.54 11.69 19.50
C THR A 242 -10.03 11.04 20.79
N PRO A 243 -9.62 9.80 21.11
CA PRO A 243 -10.05 9.20 22.37
C PRO A 243 -9.72 10.14 23.51
N GLY A 244 -10.71 10.43 24.36
CA GLY A 244 -10.46 11.01 25.66
C GLY A 244 -9.73 9.93 26.47
N VAL A 245 -8.42 9.99 26.46
CA VAL A 245 -7.58 9.03 27.17
C VAL A 245 -7.85 9.25 28.65
N LEU A 246 -8.39 8.23 29.31
CA LEU A 246 -8.24 8.08 30.76
C LEU A 246 -6.75 7.72 30.98
N VAL A 247 -5.87 8.73 30.80
CA VAL A 247 -4.43 8.54 31.01
C VAL A 247 -4.19 8.69 32.50
N ASP A 248 -3.69 7.65 33.13
CA ASP A 248 -2.88 7.79 34.31
C ASP A 248 -1.62 8.57 33.89
N ASP A 249 -1.32 9.67 34.56
CA ASP A 249 -0.30 10.67 34.22
C ASP A 249 1.17 10.15 34.14
N GLU A 250 1.42 8.85 34.14
CA GLU A 250 2.75 8.24 34.20
C GLU A 250 3.14 7.41 32.97
N GLU A 251 2.26 7.22 31.96
CA GLU A 251 2.65 6.47 30.75
C GLU A 251 3.17 7.43 29.64
N PRO A 252 4.19 6.99 28.84
CA PRO A 252 4.70 7.78 27.73
C PRO A 252 3.57 8.09 26.74
N GLU A 253 3.53 9.33 26.26
CA GLU A 253 2.54 9.77 25.25
C GLU A 253 2.63 8.85 24.03
N GLU A 254 1.65 7.95 23.89
CA GLU A 254 1.54 7.13 22.66
C GLU A 254 1.28 8.02 21.46
N PHE A 255 1.80 7.62 20.31
CA PHE A 255 1.56 8.30 19.04
C PHE A 255 0.06 8.40 18.72
N GLN A 256 -0.50 9.57 18.94
CA GLN A 256 -1.89 9.88 18.63
C GLN A 256 -1.99 11.02 17.61
N PRO A 257 -1.90 10.72 16.31
CA PRO A 257 -2.01 11.74 15.28
C PRO A 257 -3.40 12.39 15.30
N PRO A 258 -3.49 13.69 14.92
CA PRO A 258 -4.79 14.38 14.85
C PRO A 258 -5.76 13.62 13.95
N SER A 259 -7.01 13.45 14.39
CA SER A 259 -8.04 12.72 13.64
C SER A 259 -8.42 13.40 12.32
N SER A 260 -8.16 14.69 12.19
CA SER A 260 -8.31 15.44 10.93
C SER A 260 -7.29 15.04 9.85
N VAL A 261 -6.16 14.46 10.25
CA VAL A 261 -5.07 14.01 9.36
C VAL A 261 -5.10 12.49 9.20
N VAL A 262 -5.32 11.78 10.31
CA VAL A 262 -5.37 10.31 10.36
C VAL A 262 -6.69 9.89 11.02
N PRO A 263 -7.76 9.68 10.24
CA PRO A 263 -9.05 9.25 10.77
C PRO A 263 -8.98 7.86 11.39
N ARG A 264 -9.97 7.53 12.23
CA ARG A 264 -10.11 6.22 12.87
C ARG A 264 -11.25 5.46 12.23
N ILE A 265 -11.07 4.15 12.05
CA ILE A 265 -12.09 3.24 11.56
C ILE A 265 -12.31 2.15 12.58
N HIS A 266 -13.52 2.11 13.17
CA HIS A 266 -13.94 0.99 14.00
C HIS A 266 -14.36 -0.16 13.11
N CYS A 267 -13.51 -1.15 12.99
CA CYS A 267 -13.65 -2.25 12.04
C CYS A 267 -14.83 -3.14 12.40
N ILE A 268 -15.73 -3.35 11.42
CA ILE A 268 -16.79 -4.34 11.46
C ILE A 268 -16.37 -5.59 10.69
N ARG A 269 -15.72 -5.39 9.53
CA ARG A 269 -15.28 -6.49 8.66
C ARG A 269 -13.94 -6.18 8.03
N THR A 270 -13.09 -7.21 7.94
CA THR A 270 -11.84 -7.20 7.19
C THR A 270 -11.89 -8.24 6.07
N GLN A 271 -11.23 -7.96 4.97
CA GLN A 271 -11.02 -8.92 3.90
C GLN A 271 -9.58 -8.81 3.39
N LYS A 272 -8.85 -9.93 3.39
CA LYS A 272 -7.51 -9.97 2.80
C LYS A 272 -7.58 -9.94 1.27
N TRP A 273 -6.71 -9.15 0.67
CA TRP A 273 -6.55 -9.08 -0.78
C TRP A 273 -5.35 -9.92 -1.22
N GLU A 274 -5.63 -11.00 -1.95
CA GLU A 274 -4.58 -11.86 -2.51
C GLU A 274 -3.92 -11.26 -3.75
N HIS A 275 -4.60 -10.34 -4.43
CA HIS A 275 -4.08 -9.56 -5.55
C HIS A 275 -4.68 -8.16 -5.56
N ASN A 276 -3.99 -7.23 -6.23
CA ASN A 276 -4.39 -5.82 -6.32
C ASN A 276 -4.90 -5.43 -7.73
N ASN A 277 -5.36 -6.41 -8.52
CA ASN A 277 -5.87 -6.16 -9.86
C ASN A 277 -7.37 -5.80 -9.82
N PRO A 278 -7.75 -4.55 -10.16
CA PRO A 278 -9.14 -4.13 -10.07
C PRO A 278 -10.07 -4.76 -11.13
N TYR A 279 -9.53 -5.34 -12.19
CA TYR A 279 -10.35 -6.00 -13.22
C TYR A 279 -10.83 -7.39 -12.81
N LEU A 280 -10.22 -7.98 -11.81
CA LEU A 280 -10.56 -9.33 -11.32
C LEU A 280 -11.32 -9.26 -10.00
N PRO A 281 -12.22 -10.22 -9.73
CA PRO A 281 -12.89 -10.34 -8.44
C PRO A 281 -11.92 -10.84 -7.37
N SER A 282 -12.33 -10.76 -6.10
CA SER A 282 -11.57 -11.34 -4.99
C SER A 282 -11.31 -12.84 -5.21
N HIS A 283 -10.13 -13.31 -4.82
CA HIS A 283 -9.72 -14.71 -4.94
C HIS A 283 -10.69 -15.65 -4.18
N GLY A 284 -10.98 -16.82 -4.76
CA GLY A 284 -11.72 -17.92 -4.12
C GLY A 284 -13.24 -17.94 -4.34
N GLY A 285 -13.84 -16.93 -5.00
CA GLY A 285 -15.26 -16.93 -5.34
C GLY A 285 -15.58 -17.64 -6.67
N GLN A 286 -16.88 -17.93 -6.95
CA GLN A 286 -17.31 -18.55 -8.22
C GLN A 286 -16.88 -17.70 -9.42
N LYS A 287 -17.05 -16.39 -9.36
CA LYS A 287 -16.64 -15.45 -10.42
C LYS A 287 -15.14 -15.49 -10.66
N TRP A 288 -14.32 -15.67 -9.61
CA TRP A 288 -12.88 -15.89 -9.75
C TRP A 288 -12.57 -17.13 -10.59
N VAL A 289 -13.27 -18.24 -10.36
CA VAL A 289 -13.08 -19.49 -11.12
C VAL A 289 -13.45 -19.30 -12.59
N GLU A 290 -14.55 -18.59 -12.89
CA GLU A 290 -15.00 -18.29 -14.25
C GLU A 290 -13.97 -17.41 -14.99
N ASP A 291 -13.52 -16.32 -14.38
CA ASP A 291 -12.54 -15.39 -14.95
C ASP A 291 -11.18 -16.07 -15.13
N THR A 292 -10.75 -16.90 -14.18
CA THR A 292 -9.50 -17.67 -14.26
C THR A 292 -9.54 -18.65 -15.41
N THR A 293 -10.67 -19.31 -15.64
CA THR A 293 -10.87 -20.25 -16.75
C THR A 293 -10.76 -19.52 -18.09
N ALA A 294 -11.38 -18.35 -18.21
CA ALA A 294 -11.32 -17.53 -19.43
C ALA A 294 -9.89 -17.05 -19.73
N VAL A 295 -9.17 -16.57 -18.71
CA VAL A 295 -7.77 -16.15 -18.84
C VAL A 295 -6.86 -17.32 -19.22
N THR A 296 -7.08 -18.49 -18.62
CA THR A 296 -6.29 -19.69 -18.90
C THR A 296 -6.52 -20.18 -20.34
N ALA A 297 -7.75 -20.12 -20.86
CA ALA A 297 -8.07 -20.50 -22.22
C ALA A 297 -7.32 -19.65 -23.27
N SER A 298 -7.04 -18.37 -22.98
CA SER A 298 -6.30 -17.45 -23.87
C SER A 298 -4.82 -17.31 -23.52
N SER A 299 -4.34 -18.06 -22.54
CA SER A 299 -3.00 -17.85 -21.93
C SER A 299 -1.84 -17.92 -22.91
N THR A 300 -1.87 -18.86 -23.86
CA THR A 300 -0.79 -19.03 -24.86
C THR A 300 -0.69 -17.81 -25.77
N SER A 301 -1.82 -17.31 -26.29
CA SER A 301 -1.85 -16.13 -27.16
C SER A 301 -1.34 -14.88 -26.40
N VAL A 302 -1.83 -14.66 -25.18
CA VAL A 302 -1.42 -13.48 -24.39
C VAL A 302 0.06 -13.57 -23.97
N ARG A 303 0.55 -14.78 -23.67
CA ARG A 303 1.97 -15.01 -23.42
C ARG A 303 2.83 -14.62 -24.63
N ASP A 304 2.42 -15.05 -25.82
CA ASP A 304 3.17 -14.78 -27.05
C ASP A 304 3.13 -13.28 -27.40
N GLU A 305 2.01 -12.60 -27.14
CA GLU A 305 1.87 -11.15 -27.29
C GLU A 305 2.79 -10.40 -26.30
N LEU A 306 2.84 -10.82 -25.00
CA LEU A 306 3.76 -10.25 -24.00
C LEU A 306 5.22 -10.50 -24.36
N HIS A 307 5.55 -11.72 -24.78
CA HIS A 307 6.91 -12.07 -25.22
C HIS A 307 7.32 -11.23 -26.45
N GLY A 308 6.42 -11.04 -27.42
CA GLY A 308 6.65 -10.17 -28.57
C GLY A 308 6.90 -8.72 -28.17
N LEU A 309 6.08 -8.19 -27.25
CA LEU A 309 6.23 -6.84 -26.69
C LEU A 309 7.61 -6.64 -26.04
N PHE A 310 8.02 -7.59 -25.17
CA PHE A 310 9.32 -7.51 -24.49
C PHE A 310 10.49 -7.72 -25.47
N THR A 311 10.33 -8.61 -26.46
CA THR A 311 11.36 -8.80 -27.51
C THR A 311 11.54 -7.51 -28.33
N GLU A 312 10.46 -6.82 -28.68
CA GLU A 312 10.51 -5.52 -29.35
C GLU A 312 11.18 -4.46 -28.46
N PHE A 313 10.82 -4.42 -27.17
CA PHE A 313 11.44 -3.53 -26.17
C PHE A 313 12.94 -3.78 -26.04
N PHE A 314 13.38 -5.04 -26.00
CA PHE A 314 14.78 -5.44 -25.92
C PHE A 314 15.47 -5.47 -27.30
N LEU A 315 14.92 -4.80 -28.28
CA LEU A 315 15.49 -4.65 -29.65
C LEU A 315 15.89 -5.99 -30.30
N GLY A 316 15.10 -7.04 -30.04
CA GLY A 316 15.25 -8.36 -30.62
C GLY A 316 15.89 -9.42 -29.72
N ASP A 317 16.20 -9.11 -28.48
CA ASP A 317 16.67 -10.08 -27.48
C ASP A 317 15.49 -10.88 -26.88
N SER A 318 15.15 -11.99 -27.53
CA SER A 318 14.04 -12.86 -27.09
C SER A 318 14.35 -13.60 -25.78
N LEU A 319 15.63 -13.87 -25.50
CA LEU A 319 16.02 -14.50 -24.23
C LEU A 319 15.76 -13.57 -23.04
N ALA A 320 16.08 -12.28 -23.20
CA ALA A 320 15.75 -11.27 -22.18
C ALA A 320 14.23 -11.16 -21.96
N ALA A 321 13.43 -11.26 -23.03
CA ALA A 321 11.98 -11.27 -22.94
C ALA A 321 11.45 -12.48 -22.17
N ASP A 322 11.97 -13.69 -22.40
CA ASP A 322 11.60 -14.90 -21.68
C ASP A 322 11.91 -14.78 -20.18
N TYR A 323 13.12 -14.33 -19.82
CA TYR A 323 13.51 -14.18 -18.41
C TYR A 323 12.73 -13.08 -17.71
N LEU A 324 12.45 -11.95 -18.38
CA LEU A 324 11.60 -10.90 -17.80
C LEU A 324 10.17 -11.43 -17.54
N LEU A 325 9.60 -12.18 -18.48
CA LEU A 325 8.28 -12.79 -18.31
C LEU A 325 8.27 -13.78 -17.12
N CYS A 326 9.28 -14.66 -17.03
CA CYS A 326 9.43 -15.56 -15.88
C CYS A 326 9.56 -14.79 -14.56
N HIS A 327 10.32 -13.70 -14.55
CA HIS A 327 10.45 -12.83 -13.37
C HIS A 327 9.11 -12.20 -12.98
N LEU A 328 8.33 -11.67 -13.91
CA LEU A 328 7.02 -11.06 -13.64
C LEU A 328 6.00 -12.07 -13.11
N LEU A 329 6.12 -13.34 -13.45
CA LEU A 329 5.27 -14.43 -12.99
C LEU A 329 5.77 -15.10 -11.70
N SER A 330 7.00 -14.82 -11.28
CA SER A 330 7.60 -15.44 -10.09
C SER A 330 6.90 -15.01 -8.81
N ARG A 331 6.79 -15.95 -7.86
CA ARG A 331 6.31 -15.70 -6.49
C ARG A 331 6.87 -16.72 -5.52
N VAL A 332 6.93 -16.38 -4.26
CA VAL A 332 7.21 -17.35 -3.20
C VAL A 332 5.95 -18.19 -2.95
N TYR A 333 5.94 -19.42 -3.45
CA TYR A 333 4.79 -20.32 -3.24
C TYR A 333 4.97 -21.25 -2.04
N SER A 334 6.20 -21.44 -1.59
CA SER A 334 6.51 -22.26 -0.43
C SER A 334 7.84 -21.85 0.21
N ARG A 335 7.99 -22.13 1.49
CA ARG A 335 9.24 -21.95 2.21
C ARG A 335 9.64 -23.27 2.84
N LYS A 336 10.90 -23.63 2.67
CA LYS A 336 11.49 -24.80 3.31
C LYS A 336 12.75 -24.35 4.05
N ASP A 337 12.67 -24.40 5.36
CA ASP A 337 13.68 -23.80 6.24
C ASP A 337 13.90 -22.32 5.89
N THR A 338 15.10 -21.91 5.50
CA THR A 338 15.42 -20.54 5.08
C THR A 338 15.18 -20.27 3.59
N LEU A 339 14.88 -21.31 2.78
CA LEU A 339 14.75 -21.16 1.33
C LEU A 339 13.33 -20.73 0.94
N ALA A 340 13.25 -19.65 0.18
CA ALA A 340 12.03 -19.18 -0.49
C ALA A 340 11.95 -19.82 -1.88
N LEU A 341 10.98 -20.72 -2.10
CA LEU A 341 10.83 -21.44 -3.36
C LEU A 341 9.88 -20.69 -4.30
N GLY A 342 10.29 -20.58 -5.58
CA GLY A 342 9.52 -19.95 -6.65
C GLY A 342 9.85 -18.48 -6.90
N LYS A 343 10.67 -17.84 -6.06
CA LYS A 343 11.23 -16.53 -6.37
C LYS A 343 12.18 -16.59 -7.57
N LEU A 344 12.29 -15.49 -8.30
CA LEU A 344 13.29 -15.30 -9.34
C LEU A 344 13.79 -13.85 -9.27
N SER A 345 14.91 -13.61 -8.60
CA SER A 345 15.62 -12.33 -8.69
C SER A 345 16.44 -12.29 -9.99
N LEU A 346 16.19 -11.26 -10.79
CA LEU A 346 16.78 -11.11 -12.12
C LEU A 346 17.66 -9.87 -12.17
N ASN A 347 18.90 -10.02 -12.63
CA ASN A 347 19.76 -8.90 -13.01
C ASN A 347 19.94 -8.86 -14.52
N LEU A 348 19.52 -7.76 -15.14
CA LEU A 348 19.81 -7.44 -16.54
C LEU A 348 21.08 -6.59 -16.58
N THR A 349 22.15 -7.13 -17.17
CA THR A 349 23.42 -6.43 -17.31
C THR A 349 23.61 -5.86 -18.71
N ASN A 350 24.66 -5.09 -18.94
CA ASN A 350 24.91 -4.37 -20.19
C ASN A 350 23.81 -3.34 -20.52
N ILE A 351 23.22 -2.73 -19.49
CA ILE A 351 22.27 -1.63 -19.69
C ILE A 351 22.99 -0.46 -20.38
N PRO A 352 22.45 0.07 -21.49
CA PRO A 352 23.05 1.21 -22.17
C PRO A 352 22.82 2.50 -21.35
N VAL A 353 23.92 3.17 -20.97
CA VAL A 353 23.86 4.43 -20.20
C VAL A 353 23.89 5.63 -21.16
N ASP A 354 24.67 5.55 -22.26
CA ASP A 354 24.92 6.66 -23.19
C ASP A 354 24.18 6.52 -24.52
N SER A 355 23.00 5.93 -24.54
CA SER A 355 22.35 5.67 -25.82
C SER A 355 21.60 6.89 -26.36
N VAL A 356 22.02 7.38 -27.51
CA VAL A 356 21.34 8.39 -28.35
C VAL A 356 19.93 7.93 -28.77
N VAL A 357 19.64 6.63 -28.62
CA VAL A 357 18.38 5.99 -29.01
C VAL A 357 17.26 6.26 -28.01
N PHE A 358 17.60 6.48 -26.74
CA PHE A 358 16.64 6.71 -25.69
C PHE A 358 16.74 8.18 -25.23
N GLN A 359 15.65 8.93 -25.33
CA GLN A 359 15.57 10.31 -24.83
C GLN A 359 15.64 10.38 -23.29
N GLU A 360 15.29 9.27 -22.62
CA GLU A 360 15.34 9.10 -21.18
C GLU A 360 16.27 7.94 -20.80
N SER A 361 16.62 7.83 -19.53
CA SER A 361 17.40 6.71 -19.01
C SER A 361 16.69 5.38 -19.29
N TYR A 362 17.39 4.42 -19.90
CA TYR A 362 16.83 3.10 -20.22
C TYR A 362 16.14 2.39 -19.03
N PRO A 363 16.72 2.40 -17.81
CA PRO A 363 16.05 1.87 -16.63
C PRO A 363 14.69 2.52 -16.34
N ARG A 364 14.58 3.84 -16.51
CA ARG A 364 13.32 4.58 -16.31
C ARG A 364 12.28 4.18 -17.34
N VAL A 365 12.71 4.02 -18.57
CA VAL A 365 11.85 3.61 -19.69
C VAL A 365 11.32 2.19 -19.47
N LEU A 366 12.19 1.25 -19.05
CA LEU A 366 11.75 -0.10 -18.68
C LEU A 366 10.77 -0.09 -17.49
N PHE A 367 11.07 0.68 -16.46
CA PHE A 367 10.16 0.82 -15.32
C PHE A 367 8.80 1.37 -15.74
N SER A 368 8.77 2.37 -16.61
CA SER A 368 7.52 2.95 -17.15
C SER A 368 6.67 1.93 -17.93
N LEU A 369 7.31 0.99 -18.65
CA LEU A 369 6.61 -0.13 -19.29
C LEU A 369 6.04 -1.10 -18.23
N LEU A 370 6.84 -1.49 -17.24
CA LEU A 370 6.42 -2.41 -16.18
C LEU A 370 5.27 -1.82 -15.34
N GLU A 371 5.35 -0.53 -14.99
CA GLU A 371 4.31 0.16 -14.23
C GLU A 371 2.93 0.13 -14.93
N ARG A 372 2.89 0.05 -16.28
CA ARG A 372 1.63 -0.11 -17.03
C ARG A 372 1.06 -1.52 -16.98
N LEU A 373 1.89 -2.52 -16.71
CA LEU A 373 1.51 -3.94 -16.75
C LEU A 373 1.20 -4.50 -15.36
N VAL A 374 2.03 -4.21 -14.36
CA VAL A 374 1.88 -4.77 -13.01
C VAL A 374 1.03 -3.88 -12.12
N THR A 375 0.49 -4.46 -11.05
CA THR A 375 -0.40 -3.73 -10.12
C THR A 375 0.34 -2.91 -9.08
N LYS A 376 1.56 -3.32 -8.73
CA LYS A 376 2.42 -2.66 -7.74
C LYS A 376 3.86 -2.69 -8.21
N ALA A 377 4.52 -1.55 -8.21
CA ALA A 377 5.94 -1.43 -8.55
C ALA A 377 6.59 -0.29 -7.78
N HIS A 378 7.86 -0.44 -7.47
CA HIS A 378 8.68 0.61 -6.89
C HIS A 378 10.03 0.68 -7.61
N TYR A 379 10.41 1.88 -8.04
CA TYR A 379 11.71 2.14 -8.66
C TYR A 379 12.64 2.79 -7.65
N LEU A 380 13.77 2.16 -7.39
CA LEU A 380 14.78 2.62 -6.46
C LEU A 380 16.11 2.86 -7.20
N PRO A 381 16.48 4.11 -7.48
CA PRO A 381 17.83 4.41 -7.99
C PRO A 381 18.85 4.20 -6.87
N MET A 382 19.84 3.35 -7.13
CA MET A 382 20.89 2.97 -6.18
C MET A 382 22.05 3.96 -6.23
N SER A 383 21.76 5.28 -6.19
CA SER A 383 22.82 6.28 -6.04
C SER A 383 23.48 6.17 -4.66
N LEU A 384 24.76 6.56 -4.57
CA LEU A 384 25.48 6.55 -3.30
C LEU A 384 24.78 7.41 -2.21
N GLU A 385 24.16 8.52 -2.63
CA GLU A 385 23.38 9.38 -1.75
C GLU A 385 22.16 8.62 -1.21
N ASN A 386 21.34 7.99 -2.07
CA ASN A 386 20.17 7.21 -1.65
C ASN A 386 20.55 6.05 -0.74
N LEU A 387 21.62 5.32 -1.08
CA LEU A 387 22.10 4.23 -0.25
C LEU A 387 22.53 4.69 1.15
N ASN A 388 23.12 5.87 1.26
CA ASN A 388 23.62 6.40 2.53
C ASN A 388 22.57 7.16 3.36
N THR A 389 21.53 7.73 2.73
CA THR A 389 20.60 8.65 3.43
C THR A 389 19.18 8.11 3.58
N LEU A 390 18.71 7.27 2.65
CA LEU A 390 17.35 6.74 2.73
C LEU A 390 17.22 5.72 3.88
N ARG A 391 16.13 5.85 4.62
CA ARG A 391 15.74 4.80 5.55
C ARG A 391 15.07 3.68 4.75
N MET A 392 15.79 2.57 4.58
CA MET A 392 15.26 1.42 3.84
C MET A 392 14.56 0.42 4.75
N ILE A 393 15.06 0.25 5.97
CA ILE A 393 14.56 -0.69 6.96
C ILE A 393 13.66 0.03 7.95
N PRO A 394 12.48 -0.51 8.28
CA PRO A 394 11.65 0.02 9.36
C PRO A 394 12.38 -0.05 10.72
N LYS A 395 12.17 0.98 11.54
CA LYS A 395 12.79 1.09 12.85
C LYS A 395 11.79 1.47 13.93
N LYS A 396 11.81 0.74 15.08
CA LYS A 396 10.96 1.07 16.23
C LYS A 396 11.45 2.33 16.92
N ASP A 397 10.56 3.29 17.06
CA ASP A 397 10.70 4.44 17.94
C ASP A 397 9.98 4.15 19.25
N TYR A 398 10.74 4.06 20.33
CA TYR A 398 10.21 3.77 21.66
C TYR A 398 9.69 5.02 22.38
N GLN A 399 10.02 6.23 21.90
CA GLN A 399 9.51 7.47 22.49
C GLN A 399 8.06 7.71 22.07
N GLU A 400 7.79 7.55 20.77
CA GLU A 400 6.44 7.69 20.22
C GLU A 400 5.70 6.33 20.15
N ASN A 401 6.32 5.26 20.64
CA ASN A 401 5.81 3.88 20.61
C ASN A 401 5.29 3.42 19.24
N ARG A 402 5.90 3.85 18.15
CA ARG A 402 5.52 3.50 16.77
C ARG A 402 6.69 2.95 15.95
N LEU A 403 6.36 2.26 14.86
CA LEU A 403 7.31 1.80 13.86
C LEU A 403 7.50 2.91 12.81
N ILE A 404 8.70 3.47 12.72
CA ILE A 404 9.04 4.40 11.64
C ILE A 404 9.29 3.61 10.36
N ALA A 405 8.56 3.93 9.30
CA ALA A 405 8.61 3.23 8.02
C ALA A 405 10.00 3.30 7.34
N GLY A 406 10.29 2.27 6.56
CA GLY A 406 11.38 2.26 5.59
C GLY A 406 10.86 2.00 4.19
N CYS A 407 11.56 2.45 3.15
CA CYS A 407 11.08 2.31 1.76
C CYS A 407 11.03 0.85 1.27
N LEU A 408 11.64 -0.09 1.97
CA LEU A 408 11.54 -1.53 1.71
C LEU A 408 10.38 -2.19 2.47
N GLN A 409 9.61 -1.45 3.26
CA GLN A 409 8.36 -1.94 3.86
C GLN A 409 7.26 -1.99 2.81
N LEU A 410 7.29 -3.03 1.99
CA LEU A 410 6.40 -3.21 0.85
C LEU A 410 5.48 -4.41 1.08
N SER A 411 4.28 -4.34 0.53
CA SER A 411 3.36 -5.48 0.53
C SER A 411 3.82 -6.57 -0.45
N SER A 412 3.42 -7.81 -0.19
CA SER A 412 3.72 -8.94 -1.07
C SER A 412 3.41 -8.64 -2.54
N GLN A 413 4.26 -9.14 -3.45
CA GLN A 413 4.14 -9.00 -4.89
C GLN A 413 4.28 -7.55 -5.42
N THR A 414 4.94 -6.67 -4.68
CA THR A 414 5.40 -5.39 -5.20
C THR A 414 6.70 -5.59 -5.96
N HIS A 415 6.72 -5.29 -7.25
CA HIS A 415 7.92 -5.40 -8.09
C HIS A 415 8.92 -4.30 -7.72
N LEU A 416 10.06 -4.69 -7.16
CA LEU A 416 11.13 -3.77 -6.80
C LEU A 416 12.16 -3.71 -7.94
N VAL A 417 12.25 -2.56 -8.59
CA VAL A 417 13.22 -2.31 -9.68
C VAL A 417 14.36 -1.48 -9.13
N LEU A 418 15.55 -2.06 -9.08
CA LEU A 418 16.77 -1.45 -8.60
C LEU A 418 17.62 -0.96 -9.79
N ASP A 419 17.90 0.32 -9.81
CA ASP A 419 18.73 0.92 -10.86
C ASP A 419 20.15 1.17 -10.33
N GLU A 420 21.07 0.23 -10.64
CA GLU A 420 22.48 0.36 -10.32
C GLU A 420 23.24 1.27 -11.30
N THR A 421 22.66 1.64 -12.44
CA THR A 421 23.30 2.57 -13.36
C THR A 421 23.40 3.99 -12.79
N ALA A 422 22.57 4.28 -11.75
CA ALA A 422 22.64 5.53 -11.00
C ALA A 422 23.77 5.57 -9.96
N MET A 423 24.57 4.49 -9.83
CA MET A 423 25.62 4.39 -8.83
C MET A 423 26.80 5.28 -9.20
N THR A 424 27.27 6.06 -8.24
CA THR A 424 28.45 6.91 -8.38
C THR A 424 29.60 6.40 -7.52
N GLU A 425 30.83 6.74 -7.89
CA GLU A 425 32.01 6.40 -7.09
C GLU A 425 31.95 7.09 -5.72
N GLY A 426 32.34 6.36 -4.67
CA GLY A 426 32.37 6.87 -3.31
C GLY A 426 32.40 5.78 -2.26
N GLN A 427 32.08 6.15 -1.00
CA GLN A 427 32.12 5.24 0.13
C GLN A 427 30.75 5.11 0.79
N LEU A 428 30.34 3.87 1.06
CA LEU A 428 29.16 3.59 1.88
C LEU A 428 29.47 3.87 3.35
N VAL A 429 28.57 4.58 4.02
CA VAL A 429 28.56 4.70 5.48
C VAL A 429 27.90 3.48 6.12
N ALA A 430 27.91 3.38 7.45
CA ALA A 430 27.35 2.22 8.16
C ALA A 430 25.89 1.93 7.78
N ASP A 431 25.06 2.96 7.64
CA ASP A 431 23.66 2.81 7.22
C ASP A 431 23.56 2.38 5.76
N GLY A 432 24.44 2.87 4.89
CA GLY A 432 24.52 2.42 3.51
C GLY A 432 24.84 0.93 3.38
N VAL A 433 25.75 0.42 4.20
CA VAL A 433 26.07 -1.01 4.25
C VAL A 433 24.87 -1.83 4.73
N ARG A 434 24.14 -1.36 5.75
CA ARG A 434 22.90 -2.01 6.21
C ARG A 434 21.84 -2.03 5.11
N ASN A 435 21.68 -0.94 4.40
CA ASN A 435 20.71 -0.81 3.31
C ASN A 435 21.00 -1.80 2.17
N VAL A 436 22.27 -1.90 1.73
CA VAL A 436 22.67 -2.89 0.72
C VAL A 436 22.45 -4.32 1.21
N THR A 437 22.75 -4.60 2.50
CA THR A 437 22.50 -5.90 3.11
C THR A 437 21.01 -6.24 3.12
N ALA A 438 20.13 -5.29 3.45
CA ALA A 438 18.68 -5.48 3.45
C ALA A 438 18.15 -5.78 2.04
N ILE A 439 18.60 -5.06 1.02
CA ILE A 439 18.30 -5.35 -0.38
C ILE A 439 18.74 -6.77 -0.74
N GLY A 440 19.96 -7.16 -0.36
CA GLY A 440 20.49 -8.50 -0.59
C GLY A 440 19.65 -9.60 0.09
N ASN A 441 19.16 -9.35 1.31
CA ASN A 441 18.28 -10.27 2.03
C ASN A 441 16.92 -10.44 1.32
N ILE A 442 16.34 -9.38 0.78
CA ILE A 442 15.11 -9.48 -0.03
C ILE A 442 15.38 -10.26 -1.31
N ALA A 443 16.44 -9.94 -2.06
CA ALA A 443 16.76 -10.62 -3.32
C ALA A 443 17.04 -12.11 -3.14
N SER A 444 17.82 -12.49 -2.09
CA SER A 444 18.29 -13.86 -1.90
C SER A 444 17.33 -14.70 -1.06
N TRP A 445 16.77 -14.14 0.03
CA TRP A 445 16.05 -14.90 1.05
C TRP A 445 14.58 -14.52 1.17
N GLN A 446 14.14 -13.46 0.49
CA GLN A 446 12.79 -12.93 0.62
C GLN A 446 12.42 -12.66 2.08
N LYS A 447 13.29 -11.96 2.78
CA LYS A 447 13.09 -11.51 4.15
C LYS A 447 13.65 -10.11 4.35
N ILE A 448 13.09 -9.41 5.30
CA ILE A 448 13.55 -8.09 5.76
C ILE A 448 13.62 -8.10 7.29
N GLU A 449 14.68 -7.52 7.84
CA GLU A 449 14.91 -7.44 9.28
C GLU A 449 14.55 -6.04 9.75
N TYR A 450 13.52 -5.92 10.63
CA TYR A 450 13.13 -4.65 11.23
C TYR A 450 14.00 -4.35 12.45
N ASP A 451 14.43 -3.10 12.59
CA ASP A 451 15.32 -2.65 13.67
C ASP A 451 14.50 -2.23 14.91
N PHE A 452 14.53 -3.05 15.95
CA PHE A 452 13.97 -2.75 17.27
C PHE A 452 15.02 -2.24 18.25
N ASN A 453 16.09 -1.60 17.78
CA ASN A 453 17.24 -1.08 18.54
C ASN A 453 18.04 -2.15 19.31
N TYR A 454 17.39 -2.99 20.10
CA TYR A 454 18.03 -4.03 20.93
C TYR A 454 18.09 -5.39 20.23
N HIS A 455 17.23 -5.64 19.26
CA HIS A 455 17.15 -6.86 18.48
C HIS A 455 16.54 -6.57 17.11
N GLN A 456 16.69 -7.52 16.20
CA GLN A 456 16.06 -7.46 14.89
C GLN A 456 14.96 -8.51 14.82
N VAL A 457 13.85 -8.19 14.14
CA VAL A 457 12.75 -9.10 13.89
C VAL A 457 12.67 -9.35 12.40
N GLU A 458 12.73 -10.62 12.01
CA GLU A 458 12.62 -11.03 10.61
C GLU A 458 11.17 -11.09 10.15
N PHE A 459 10.87 -10.41 9.05
CA PHE A 459 9.59 -10.51 8.34
C PHE A 459 9.80 -11.18 6.98
N HIS A 460 9.00 -12.18 6.70
CA HIS A 460 9.00 -12.84 5.40
C HIS A 460 8.31 -11.95 4.37
N THR A 461 8.89 -11.91 3.16
CA THR A 461 8.38 -11.10 2.04
C THR A 461 8.17 -11.95 0.79
N ASP A 462 7.40 -11.43 -0.16
CA ASP A 462 7.30 -11.95 -1.53
C ASP A 462 7.41 -10.75 -2.48
N ILE A 463 8.65 -10.28 -2.67
CA ILE A 463 8.98 -9.07 -3.44
C ILE A 463 9.88 -9.48 -4.60
N PRO A 464 9.35 -9.55 -5.85
CA PRO A 464 10.19 -9.78 -7.03
C PRO A 464 11.19 -8.64 -7.21
N VAL A 465 12.50 -8.97 -7.30
CA VAL A 465 13.59 -8.00 -7.44
C VAL A 465 14.19 -8.06 -8.83
N LEU A 466 14.06 -6.96 -9.57
CA LEU A 466 14.71 -6.74 -10.87
C LEU A 466 15.83 -5.72 -10.72
N ILE A 467 17.05 -6.10 -11.07
CA ILE A 467 18.21 -5.21 -11.04
C ILE A 467 18.62 -4.83 -12.47
N LEU A 468 18.94 -3.59 -12.66
CA LEU A 468 19.41 -3.03 -13.92
C LEU A 468 20.84 -2.49 -13.70
N SER A 469 21.83 -3.09 -14.34
CA SER A 469 23.23 -2.76 -14.11
C SER A 469 24.02 -2.66 -15.42
N GLU A 470 25.10 -1.89 -15.41
CA GLU A 470 26.05 -1.85 -16.54
C GLU A 470 26.90 -3.12 -16.61
N ARG A 471 27.26 -3.64 -15.45
CA ARG A 471 28.13 -4.79 -15.26
C ARG A 471 27.52 -5.74 -14.23
N ARG A 472 28.36 -6.52 -13.55
CA ARG A 472 27.94 -7.38 -12.46
C ARG A 472 27.38 -6.54 -11.31
N SER A 473 26.16 -6.87 -10.85
CA SER A 473 25.52 -6.24 -9.70
C SER A 473 26.31 -6.45 -8.40
N ILE A 474 26.21 -5.48 -7.49
CA ILE A 474 26.70 -5.60 -6.11
C ILE A 474 25.82 -6.52 -5.27
N VAL A 475 24.58 -6.75 -5.68
CA VAL A 475 23.61 -7.63 -5.04
C VAL A 475 23.59 -8.99 -5.72
N ALA A 476 23.63 -10.06 -4.95
CA ALA A 476 23.50 -11.41 -5.48
C ALA A 476 22.07 -11.69 -5.96
N THR A 477 21.94 -12.19 -7.19
CA THR A 477 20.66 -12.56 -7.83
C THR A 477 20.66 -14.00 -8.29
N ASP A 478 19.46 -14.58 -8.50
CA ASP A 478 19.32 -15.95 -9.01
C ASP A 478 19.82 -16.04 -10.47
N VAL A 479 19.56 -15.01 -11.27
CA VAL A 479 19.95 -14.95 -12.68
C VAL A 479 20.64 -13.63 -13.00
N ASN A 480 21.78 -13.72 -13.71
CA ASN A 480 22.46 -12.57 -14.31
C ASN A 480 22.43 -12.75 -15.83
N LEU A 481 21.72 -11.87 -16.52
CA LEU A 481 21.52 -11.95 -17.96
C LEU A 481 22.11 -10.72 -18.66
N PRO A 482 23.17 -10.90 -19.49
CA PRO A 482 23.70 -9.79 -20.29
C PRO A 482 22.79 -9.52 -21.49
N LEU A 483 22.28 -8.29 -21.59
CA LEU A 483 21.45 -7.86 -22.72
C LEU A 483 22.25 -7.84 -24.01
N ARG A 484 21.61 -8.28 -25.10
CA ARG A 484 22.15 -8.31 -26.49
C ARG A 484 21.28 -7.44 -27.39
N LEU A 485 21.26 -6.14 -27.11
CA LEU A 485 20.43 -5.18 -27.83
C LEU A 485 20.93 -4.95 -29.24
N ASN A 486 20.08 -5.14 -30.25
CA ASN A 486 20.38 -4.76 -31.63
C ASN A 486 19.96 -3.31 -31.89
N LEU A 487 20.84 -2.36 -31.59
CA LEU A 487 20.58 -0.92 -31.73
C LEU A 487 20.23 -0.48 -33.17
N GLN A 488 20.47 -1.31 -34.20
CA GLN A 488 20.08 -1.02 -35.57
C GLN A 488 18.56 -1.24 -35.82
N ARG A 489 17.88 -1.96 -34.93
CA ARG A 489 16.43 -2.22 -34.98
C ARG A 489 15.59 -1.14 -34.31
N GLY A 490 16.18 0.00 -33.97
CA GLY A 490 15.57 1.03 -33.15
C GLY A 490 14.12 1.33 -33.52
N THR A 491 13.17 0.79 -32.74
CA THR A 491 11.82 1.30 -32.70
C THR A 491 11.81 2.36 -31.60
N PRO A 492 11.33 3.60 -31.87
CA PRO A 492 11.19 4.58 -30.82
C PRO A 492 10.31 4.00 -29.71
N PHE A 493 10.80 4.03 -28.47
CA PHE A 493 10.04 3.52 -27.32
C PHE A 493 8.65 4.14 -27.20
N SER A 494 8.53 5.43 -27.57
CA SER A 494 7.25 6.14 -27.66
C SER A 494 6.23 5.43 -28.54
N ASP A 495 6.65 4.85 -29.67
CA ASP A 495 5.74 4.16 -30.59
C ASP A 495 5.23 2.85 -29.98
N LEU A 496 6.09 2.16 -29.25
CA LEU A 496 5.73 0.91 -28.55
C LEU A 496 4.73 1.19 -27.41
N VAL A 497 4.95 2.25 -26.62
CA VAL A 497 4.02 2.68 -25.57
C VAL A 497 2.69 3.14 -26.17
N ASN A 498 2.72 3.96 -27.21
CA ASN A 498 1.52 4.42 -27.91
C ASN A 498 0.72 3.24 -28.49
N LYS A 499 1.38 2.25 -29.08
CA LYS A 499 0.74 1.03 -29.59
C LYS A 499 0.04 0.26 -28.45
N LEU A 500 0.68 0.14 -27.29
CA LEU A 500 0.13 -0.54 -26.12
C LEU A 500 -1.05 0.24 -25.52
N GLU A 501 -0.96 1.56 -25.43
CA GLU A 501 -2.03 2.42 -24.88
C GLU A 501 -3.25 2.53 -25.83
N ASN A 502 -3.05 2.38 -27.14
CA ASN A 502 -4.13 2.38 -28.10
C ASN A 502 -4.93 1.06 -28.12
N ASP A 503 -4.37 -0.03 -27.59
CA ASP A 503 -5.07 -1.32 -27.45
C ASP A 503 -5.38 -1.61 -25.97
N ALA A 504 -6.39 -0.90 -25.47
CA ALA A 504 -6.82 -1.03 -24.06
C ALA A 504 -7.29 -2.47 -23.72
N GLU A 505 -7.88 -3.18 -24.67
CA GLU A 505 -8.36 -4.56 -24.45
C GLU A 505 -7.18 -5.54 -24.30
N LEU A 506 -6.16 -5.41 -25.14
CA LEU A 506 -4.93 -6.19 -25.04
C LEU A 506 -4.25 -5.93 -23.70
N LEU A 507 -4.16 -4.67 -23.29
CA LEU A 507 -3.55 -4.28 -22.03
C LEU A 507 -4.27 -4.90 -20.81
N VAL A 508 -5.60 -4.92 -20.83
CA VAL A 508 -6.40 -5.59 -19.78
C VAL A 508 -6.15 -7.10 -19.78
N ARG A 509 -6.09 -7.75 -20.95
CA ARG A 509 -5.78 -9.19 -21.05
C ARG A 509 -4.39 -9.51 -20.49
N MET A 510 -3.37 -8.69 -20.81
CA MET A 510 -2.01 -8.85 -20.29
C MET A 510 -1.97 -8.70 -18.76
N ARG A 511 -2.64 -7.70 -18.20
CA ARG A 511 -2.75 -7.46 -16.74
C ARG A 511 -3.42 -8.62 -16.01
N ASN A 512 -4.52 -9.13 -16.57
CA ASN A 512 -5.25 -10.26 -16.02
C ASN A 512 -4.40 -11.55 -16.10
N TYR A 513 -3.72 -11.77 -17.22
CA TYR A 513 -2.81 -12.91 -17.40
C TYR A 513 -1.71 -12.91 -16.34
N LEU A 514 -0.97 -11.80 -16.18
CA LEU A 514 0.10 -11.69 -15.19
C LEU A 514 -0.41 -11.93 -13.75
N THR A 515 -1.63 -11.48 -13.43
CA THR A 515 -2.22 -11.70 -12.11
C THR A 515 -2.65 -13.14 -11.90
N VAL A 516 -3.43 -13.69 -12.83
CA VAL A 516 -4.04 -15.02 -12.70
C VAL A 516 -2.97 -16.10 -12.73
N VAL A 517 -2.08 -16.08 -13.74
CA VAL A 517 -1.06 -17.13 -13.89
C VAL A 517 -0.15 -17.22 -12.66
N ARG A 518 0.20 -16.09 -12.07
CA ARG A 518 0.98 -16.06 -10.83
C ARG A 518 0.26 -16.69 -9.63
N LEU A 519 -1.08 -16.63 -9.60
CA LEU A 519 -1.89 -17.19 -8.51
C LEU A 519 -2.34 -18.63 -8.73
N LEU A 520 -2.14 -19.19 -9.93
CA LEU A 520 -2.47 -20.58 -10.19
C LEU A 520 -1.66 -21.53 -9.29
N SER A 521 -2.32 -22.56 -8.80
CA SER A 521 -1.66 -23.67 -8.13
C SER A 521 -0.99 -24.55 -9.19
N PHE A 522 0.32 -24.73 -9.06
CA PHE A 522 1.11 -25.57 -9.96
C PHE A 522 1.43 -26.90 -9.30
N LYS A 523 1.24 -27.99 -10.03
CA LYS A 523 1.69 -29.33 -9.66
C LYS A 523 2.53 -29.88 -10.79
N LEU A 524 3.76 -30.31 -10.46
CA LEU A 524 4.58 -31.09 -11.39
C LEU A 524 3.98 -32.47 -11.54
N ASP A 525 3.69 -32.87 -12.76
CA ASP A 525 3.37 -34.27 -13.06
C ASP A 525 4.65 -35.14 -13.02
N ASP A 526 4.47 -36.46 -12.96
CA ASP A 526 5.59 -37.40 -12.81
C ASP A 526 6.55 -37.34 -14.01
N THR A 527 6.03 -37.06 -15.22
CA THR A 527 6.84 -36.95 -16.44
C THR A 527 7.73 -35.72 -16.43
N MET A 528 7.21 -34.61 -15.93
CA MET A 528 7.96 -33.37 -15.75
C MET A 528 9.02 -33.52 -14.65
N GLN A 529 8.67 -34.19 -13.54
CA GLN A 529 9.64 -34.46 -12.45
C GLN A 529 10.82 -35.30 -12.97
N GLU A 530 10.55 -36.34 -13.75
CA GLU A 530 11.60 -37.15 -14.38
C GLU A 530 12.44 -36.37 -15.40
N ALA A 531 11.83 -35.45 -16.15
CA ALA A 531 12.53 -34.59 -17.09
C ALA A 531 13.49 -33.62 -16.36
N VAL A 532 12.99 -32.95 -15.31
CA VAL A 532 13.82 -32.07 -14.45
C VAL A 532 14.95 -32.83 -13.80
N GLN A 533 14.68 -34.04 -13.30
CA GLN A 533 15.70 -34.87 -12.66
C GLN A 533 16.78 -35.32 -13.66
N ARG A 534 16.41 -35.68 -14.87
CA ARG A 534 17.36 -36.01 -15.95
C ARG A 534 18.23 -34.82 -16.31
N ASP A 535 17.66 -33.66 -16.47
CA ASP A 535 18.37 -32.43 -16.82
C ASP A 535 19.35 -32.02 -15.71
N PHE A 536 18.93 -32.15 -14.46
CA PHE A 536 19.77 -31.90 -13.29
C PHE A 536 20.98 -32.87 -13.22
N ILE A 537 20.77 -34.16 -13.52
CA ILE A 537 21.85 -35.15 -13.57
C ILE A 537 22.80 -34.85 -14.72
N GLN A 538 22.27 -34.48 -15.89
CA GLN A 538 23.06 -34.13 -17.07
C GLN A 538 23.92 -32.89 -16.82
N SER A 539 23.37 -31.85 -16.19
CA SER A 539 24.10 -30.61 -15.90
C SER A 539 25.25 -30.79 -14.89
N ARG A 540 25.20 -31.86 -14.07
CA ARG A 540 26.27 -32.23 -13.11
C ARG A 540 27.22 -33.30 -13.60
N ALA A 541 27.02 -33.87 -14.79
CA ALA A 541 27.93 -34.84 -15.32
C ALA A 541 29.31 -34.18 -15.66
N PRO A 542 30.44 -34.72 -15.15
CA PRO A 542 31.73 -34.13 -15.40
C PRO A 542 32.08 -34.27 -16.88
N GLY A 543 32.08 -33.15 -17.62
CA GLY A 543 32.51 -33.11 -19.01
C GLY A 543 31.89 -32.07 -19.93
N GLN A 544 30.99 -31.23 -19.47
CA GLN A 544 30.47 -30.12 -20.27
C GLN A 544 30.69 -28.78 -19.54
N THR A 545 31.93 -28.27 -19.61
CA THR A 545 32.22 -26.85 -19.52
C THR A 545 32.10 -26.26 -20.92
N ASN A 546 30.99 -25.56 -21.19
CA ASN A 546 30.95 -24.58 -22.27
C ASN A 546 30.97 -23.18 -21.67
#